data_f5a30346ce8d8d7eade1f6408c35a883
#
_entry.id   f5a30346ce8d8d7eade1f6408c35a883
#
_cell.length_a   1.000
_cell.length_b   1.000
_cell.length_c   1.000
_cell.angle_alpha   90.00
_cell.angle_beta   90.00
_cell.angle_gamma   90.00
#
_symmetry.space_group_name_H-M   'P 1'
#
loop_
_entity.id
_entity.type
_entity.pdbx_description
1 polymer ?
#
loop_
_entity_poly.entity_id
_entity_poly.type
_entity_poly.pdbx_seq_one_letter_code
_entity_poly.pdbx_strand_id
1 'polypeptide(L)'
;MGPAEIELDEVGDPAFLLVITHGAGGGVDAEDILAVRDSAFAAGGAVARVVQPYRVAGGRAPGNADKQDRAWLEIVAALRARFPGVPVVQGGRSNGARVACRTAVEVAAKGVIALSFPLHPPGKPEKSRRDELLATGDIEVVVINGGSDPFGVPDAADAAEVRVIPKQAHSFRTGFDVIAATVTPWFARWAR
;
A
#
# COMPACT_ATOMS: atom_id res chain seq x y z
N MET A 1 -9.45 14.41 -12.07
CA MET A 1 -9.03 13.13 -12.69
C MET A 1 -10.27 12.33 -13.00
N GLY A 2 -10.18 11.29 -13.88
CA GLY A 2 -11.31 10.40 -14.16
C GLY A 2 -11.67 9.51 -12.96
N PRO A 3 -12.65 8.60 -13.13
CA PRO A 3 -13.08 7.68 -12.08
C PRO A 3 -11.98 6.67 -11.73
N ALA A 4 -12.01 6.18 -10.49
CA ALA A 4 -11.32 4.96 -10.07
C ALA A 4 -12.27 3.77 -10.22
N GLU A 5 -11.72 2.56 -10.36
CA GLU A 5 -12.47 1.31 -10.20
C GLU A 5 -12.08 0.68 -8.87
N ILE A 6 -13.05 0.12 -8.16
CA ILE A 6 -12.84 -0.46 -6.84
C ILE A 6 -13.42 -1.87 -6.82
N GLU A 7 -12.56 -2.84 -6.52
CA GLU A 7 -12.96 -4.18 -6.14
C GLU A 7 -13.07 -4.24 -4.62
N LEU A 8 -14.27 -4.55 -4.13
CA LEU A 8 -14.58 -4.48 -2.72
C LEU A 8 -14.94 -5.86 -2.16
N ASP A 9 -14.16 -6.32 -1.19
CA ASP A 9 -14.45 -7.51 -0.41
C ASP A 9 -15.00 -7.04 0.94
N GLU A 10 -16.30 -7.30 1.22
CA GLU A 10 -17.00 -6.81 2.40
C GLU A 10 -17.23 -7.91 3.44
N VAL A 11 -17.17 -7.50 4.72
CA VAL A 11 -17.67 -8.26 5.86
C VAL A 11 -18.77 -7.46 6.55
N GLY A 12 -19.66 -8.12 7.29
CA GLY A 12 -20.87 -7.47 7.83
C GLY A 12 -20.60 -6.36 8.86
N ASP A 13 -19.54 -6.46 9.66
CA ASP A 13 -19.10 -5.46 10.65
C ASP A 13 -17.58 -5.43 10.66
N PRO A 14 -16.95 -4.67 9.75
CA PRO A 14 -15.51 -4.72 9.59
C PRO A 14 -14.77 -4.06 10.75
N ALA A 15 -13.78 -4.77 11.30
CA ALA A 15 -12.89 -4.26 12.33
C ALA A 15 -11.98 -3.11 11.82
N PHE A 16 -11.72 -3.08 10.52
CA PHE A 16 -10.99 -2.02 9.81
C PHE A 16 -11.31 -2.09 8.30
N LEU A 17 -10.97 -1.02 7.60
CA LEU A 17 -11.01 -0.94 6.13
C LEU A 17 -9.58 -0.85 5.59
N LEU A 18 -9.14 -1.87 4.86
CA LEU A 18 -7.92 -1.79 4.07
C LEU A 18 -8.22 -1.16 2.70
N VAL A 19 -7.54 -0.07 2.38
CA VAL A 19 -7.56 0.53 1.04
C VAL A 19 -6.18 0.34 0.41
N ILE A 20 -6.09 -0.52 -0.61
CA ILE A 20 -4.82 -0.93 -1.21
C ILE A 20 -4.82 -0.71 -2.73
N THR A 21 -3.67 -0.34 -3.30
CA THR A 21 -3.55 -0.07 -4.73
C THR A 21 -2.27 -0.62 -5.35
N HIS A 22 -2.26 -0.64 -6.68
CA HIS A 22 -1.24 -1.23 -7.54
C HIS A 22 -0.03 -0.31 -7.80
N GLY A 23 1.05 -0.89 -8.34
CA GLY A 23 2.19 -0.18 -8.92
C GLY A 23 1.88 0.44 -10.29
N ALA A 24 2.79 1.28 -10.81
CA ALA A 24 2.58 2.09 -12.01
C ALA A 24 2.06 1.32 -13.24
N GLY A 25 2.59 0.14 -13.52
CA GLY A 25 2.21 -0.68 -14.68
C GLY A 25 1.35 -1.90 -14.33
N GLY A 26 1.00 -2.09 -13.04
CA GLY A 26 0.32 -3.29 -12.55
C GLY A 26 -1.20 -3.16 -12.48
N GLY A 27 -1.81 -4.20 -11.91
CA GLY A 27 -3.22 -4.28 -11.53
C GLY A 27 -3.35 -4.64 -10.06
N VAL A 28 -4.57 -4.72 -9.58
CA VAL A 28 -4.92 -5.05 -8.18
C VAL A 28 -5.00 -6.55 -7.91
N ASP A 29 -4.83 -7.37 -8.95
CA ASP A 29 -4.82 -8.85 -8.87
C ASP A 29 -3.40 -9.42 -8.80
N ALA A 30 -2.39 -8.59 -8.54
CA ALA A 30 -1.04 -9.08 -8.29
C ALA A 30 -1.02 -9.94 -7.01
N GLU A 31 -0.33 -11.10 -7.07
CA GLU A 31 -0.36 -12.11 -5.99
C GLU A 31 0.10 -11.56 -4.63
N ASP A 32 1.00 -10.57 -4.62
CA ASP A 32 1.43 -9.87 -3.41
C ASP A 32 0.30 -9.00 -2.81
N ILE A 33 -0.49 -8.32 -3.63
CA ILE A 33 -1.68 -7.57 -3.20
C ILE A 33 -2.76 -8.54 -2.72
N LEU A 34 -2.97 -9.66 -3.42
CA LEU A 34 -3.95 -10.67 -3.03
C LEU A 34 -3.58 -11.33 -1.70
N ALA A 35 -2.29 -11.59 -1.42
CA ALA A 35 -1.85 -12.12 -0.14
C ALA A 35 -2.17 -11.15 1.02
N VAL A 36 -1.99 -9.85 0.81
CA VAL A 36 -2.38 -8.81 1.79
C VAL A 36 -3.91 -8.75 1.94
N ARG A 37 -4.66 -8.79 0.84
CA ARG A 37 -6.13 -8.81 0.82
C ARG A 37 -6.68 -10.00 1.62
N ASP A 38 -6.17 -11.21 1.35
CA ASP A 38 -6.63 -12.43 2.03
C ASP A 38 -6.35 -12.39 3.53
N SER A 39 -5.17 -11.88 3.91
CA SER A 39 -4.80 -11.70 5.33
C SER A 39 -5.68 -10.67 6.03
N ALA A 40 -6.00 -9.55 5.38
CA ALA A 40 -6.88 -8.52 5.93
C ALA A 40 -8.32 -9.03 6.08
N PHE A 41 -8.83 -9.73 5.05
CA PHE A 41 -10.17 -10.31 5.07
C PHE A 41 -10.31 -11.36 6.18
N ALA A 42 -9.31 -12.25 6.32
CA ALA A 42 -9.26 -13.24 7.39
C ALA A 42 -9.16 -12.62 8.81
N ALA A 43 -8.60 -11.41 8.92
CA ALA A 43 -8.54 -10.63 10.16
C ALA A 43 -9.82 -9.81 10.43
N GLY A 44 -10.89 -10.00 9.65
CA GLY A 44 -12.17 -9.31 9.81
C GLY A 44 -12.21 -7.89 9.23
N GLY A 45 -11.27 -7.54 8.34
CA GLY A 45 -11.27 -6.28 7.62
C GLY A 45 -12.10 -6.32 6.33
N ALA A 46 -12.76 -5.22 5.99
CA ALA A 46 -13.19 -4.97 4.62
C ALA A 46 -11.99 -4.54 3.77
N VAL A 47 -11.94 -4.93 2.50
CA VAL A 47 -10.81 -4.62 1.61
C VAL A 47 -11.29 -3.96 0.34
N ALA A 48 -10.80 -2.75 0.08
CA ALA A 48 -10.98 -2.03 -1.17
C ALA A 48 -9.68 -2.06 -1.99
N ARG A 49 -9.66 -2.83 -3.07
CA ARG A 49 -8.58 -2.85 -4.05
C ARG A 49 -8.86 -1.82 -5.13
N VAL A 50 -8.03 -0.79 -5.22
CA VAL A 50 -8.28 0.40 -6.02
C VAL A 50 -7.45 0.41 -7.29
N VAL A 51 -8.11 0.38 -8.45
CA VAL A 51 -7.49 0.72 -9.73
C VAL A 51 -7.49 2.24 -9.88
N GLN A 52 -6.30 2.85 -9.88
CA GLN A 52 -6.17 4.31 -9.88
C GLN A 52 -6.69 4.94 -11.19
N PRO A 53 -7.20 6.19 -11.16
CA PRO A 53 -7.83 6.84 -12.30
C PRO A 53 -6.99 6.87 -13.58
N TYR A 54 -5.66 7.05 -13.46
CA TYR A 54 -4.79 7.04 -14.64
C TYR A 54 -4.76 5.67 -15.35
N ARG A 55 -4.91 4.57 -14.58
CA ARG A 55 -4.96 3.20 -15.13
C ARG A 55 -6.31 2.92 -15.77
N VAL A 56 -7.41 3.33 -15.15
CA VAL A 56 -8.76 3.26 -15.73
C VAL A 56 -8.80 3.99 -17.06
N ALA A 57 -8.12 5.14 -17.17
CA ALA A 57 -7.97 5.90 -18.42
C ALA A 57 -6.97 5.26 -19.43
N GLY A 58 -6.44 4.05 -19.18
CA GLY A 58 -5.51 3.35 -20.07
C GLY A 58 -4.05 3.80 -19.96
N GLY A 59 -3.72 4.71 -19.02
CA GLY A 59 -2.36 5.20 -18.81
C GLY A 59 -1.46 4.15 -18.17
N ARG A 60 -0.14 4.21 -18.47
CA ARG A 60 0.89 3.35 -17.87
C ARG A 60 1.77 4.09 -16.87
N ALA A 61 1.74 5.41 -16.89
CA ALA A 61 2.54 6.25 -16.00
C ALA A 61 1.63 7.06 -15.08
N PRO A 62 1.90 7.09 -13.78
CA PRO A 62 1.02 7.71 -12.78
C PRO A 62 1.01 9.25 -12.84
N GLY A 63 1.95 9.88 -13.53
CA GLY A 63 2.02 11.33 -13.67
C GLY A 63 2.53 12.04 -12.40
N ASN A 64 2.00 13.24 -12.14
CA ASN A 64 2.39 14.10 -11.04
C ASN A 64 1.91 13.54 -9.68
N ALA A 65 2.77 13.58 -8.65
CA ALA A 65 2.48 13.07 -7.32
C ALA A 65 1.27 13.75 -6.67
N ASP A 66 1.20 15.08 -6.71
CA ASP A 66 0.11 15.85 -6.07
C ASP A 66 -1.26 15.51 -6.65
N LYS A 67 -1.32 15.21 -7.96
CA LYS A 67 -2.57 14.78 -8.60
C LYS A 67 -2.99 13.39 -8.16
N GLN A 68 -2.02 12.49 -7.98
CA GLN A 68 -2.29 11.13 -7.49
C GLN A 68 -2.77 11.19 -6.05
N ASP A 69 -2.08 11.96 -5.20
CA ASP A 69 -2.40 12.08 -3.79
C ASP A 69 -3.79 12.66 -3.59
N ARG A 70 -4.16 13.72 -4.32
CA ARG A 70 -5.53 14.25 -4.32
C ARG A 70 -6.58 13.22 -4.72
N ALA A 71 -6.36 12.50 -5.81
CA ALA A 71 -7.30 11.45 -6.22
C ALA A 71 -7.44 10.35 -5.17
N TRP A 72 -6.32 9.96 -4.56
CA TRP A 72 -6.33 8.97 -3.49
C TRP A 72 -7.13 9.42 -2.28
N LEU A 73 -6.93 10.66 -1.84
CA LEU A 73 -7.68 11.27 -0.74
C LEU A 73 -9.19 11.30 -1.02
N GLU A 74 -9.61 11.68 -2.23
CA GLU A 74 -11.01 11.65 -2.65
C GLU A 74 -11.60 10.23 -2.61
N ILE A 75 -10.84 9.22 -3.08
CA ILE A 75 -11.24 7.82 -3.06
C ILE A 75 -11.41 7.32 -1.61
N VAL A 76 -10.41 7.59 -0.76
CA VAL A 76 -10.48 7.17 0.65
C VAL A 76 -11.63 7.87 1.38
N ALA A 77 -11.88 9.15 1.10
CA ALA A 77 -13.01 9.88 1.68
C ALA A 77 -14.36 9.26 1.27
N ALA A 78 -14.53 8.88 0.00
CA ALA A 78 -15.73 8.19 -0.48
C ALA A 78 -15.92 6.82 0.18
N LEU A 79 -14.84 6.06 0.35
CA LEU A 79 -14.88 4.76 1.04
C LEU A 79 -15.20 4.93 2.54
N ARG A 80 -14.64 5.95 3.21
CA ARG A 80 -15.00 6.26 4.61
C ARG A 80 -16.48 6.61 4.79
N ALA A 81 -17.08 7.29 3.83
CA ALA A 81 -18.51 7.58 3.87
C ALA A 81 -19.37 6.30 3.79
N ARG A 82 -18.87 5.26 3.10
CA ARG A 82 -19.49 3.93 3.04
C ARG A 82 -19.28 3.13 4.34
N PHE A 83 -18.17 3.33 5.04
CA PHE A 83 -17.78 2.62 6.27
C PHE A 83 -17.58 3.63 7.43
N PRO A 84 -18.66 4.27 7.92
CA PRO A 84 -18.54 5.32 8.93
C PRO A 84 -18.00 4.76 10.26
N GLY A 85 -16.98 5.45 10.81
CA GLY A 85 -16.37 5.07 12.08
C GLY A 85 -15.34 3.92 12.01
N VAL A 86 -15.22 3.24 10.86
CA VAL A 86 -14.29 2.13 10.71
C VAL A 86 -12.85 2.67 10.52
N PRO A 87 -11.85 2.17 11.27
CA PRO A 87 -10.46 2.56 11.11
C PRO A 87 -9.94 2.24 9.70
N VAL A 88 -9.15 3.13 9.12
CA VAL A 88 -8.57 2.93 7.78
C VAL A 88 -7.10 2.51 7.90
N VAL A 89 -6.77 1.42 7.24
CA VAL A 89 -5.39 1.00 6.92
C VAL A 89 -5.15 1.26 5.45
N GLN A 90 -4.02 1.86 5.11
CA GLN A 90 -3.64 2.05 3.71
C GLN A 90 -2.62 1.04 3.26
N GLY A 91 -2.57 0.77 1.97
CA GLY A 91 -1.53 -0.06 1.41
C GLY A 91 -1.31 0.16 -0.08
N GLY A 92 -0.21 -0.35 -0.55
CA GLY A 92 0.07 -0.32 -1.98
C GLY A 92 1.38 -0.99 -2.35
N ARG A 93 1.51 -1.22 -3.64
CA ARG A 93 2.71 -1.78 -4.24
C ARG A 93 3.46 -0.72 -5.03
N SER A 94 4.77 -0.61 -4.87
CA SER A 94 5.65 0.28 -5.67
C SER A 94 5.13 1.73 -5.65
N ASN A 95 4.65 2.26 -6.77
CA ASN A 95 4.05 3.61 -6.81
C ASN A 95 2.86 3.74 -5.85
N GLY A 96 2.04 2.70 -5.69
CA GLY A 96 0.94 2.69 -4.74
C GLY A 96 1.41 2.79 -3.29
N ALA A 97 2.53 2.14 -2.94
CA ALA A 97 3.14 2.27 -1.62
C ALA A 97 3.56 3.72 -1.32
N ARG A 98 4.13 4.42 -2.32
CA ARG A 98 4.49 5.84 -2.19
C ARG A 98 3.28 6.73 -1.94
N VAL A 99 2.20 6.52 -2.69
CA VAL A 99 0.93 7.26 -2.48
C VAL A 99 0.40 7.02 -1.08
N ALA A 100 0.34 5.76 -0.63
CA ALA A 100 -0.13 5.41 0.70
C ALA A 100 0.71 6.07 1.81
N CYS A 101 2.04 6.10 1.67
CA CYS A 101 2.91 6.77 2.65
C CYS A 101 2.70 8.29 2.66
N ARG A 102 2.71 8.95 1.49
CA ARG A 102 2.57 10.43 1.42
C ARG A 102 1.23 10.95 1.95
N THR A 103 0.17 10.15 1.84
CA THR A 103 -1.19 10.56 2.24
C THR A 103 -1.61 10.04 3.63
N ALA A 104 -0.76 9.25 4.29
CA ALA A 104 -1.12 8.56 5.52
C ALA A 104 -1.62 9.50 6.63
N VAL A 105 -0.93 10.62 6.84
CA VAL A 105 -1.29 11.61 7.86
C VAL A 105 -2.62 12.28 7.54
N GLU A 106 -2.83 12.72 6.29
CA GLU A 106 -4.07 13.39 5.89
C GLU A 106 -5.28 12.45 5.92
N VAL A 107 -5.07 11.18 5.59
CA VAL A 107 -6.06 10.12 5.76
C VAL A 107 -6.30 9.80 7.24
N ALA A 108 -5.41 10.16 8.16
CA ALA A 108 -5.39 9.65 9.53
C ALA A 108 -5.45 8.11 9.55
N ALA A 109 -4.57 7.48 8.78
CA ALA A 109 -4.48 6.02 8.70
C ALA A 109 -4.02 5.42 10.03
N LYS A 110 -4.49 4.21 10.35
CA LYS A 110 -4.00 3.46 11.53
C LYS A 110 -2.66 2.79 11.29
N GLY A 111 -2.37 2.51 10.02
CA GLY A 111 -1.11 1.93 9.59
C GLY A 111 -1.00 1.90 8.07
N VAL A 112 0.19 1.63 7.58
CA VAL A 112 0.48 1.54 6.14
C VAL A 112 1.22 0.24 5.82
N ILE A 113 0.78 -0.46 4.77
CA ILE A 113 1.49 -1.60 4.18
C ILE A 113 2.13 -1.16 2.87
N ALA A 114 3.45 -1.17 2.82
CA ALA A 114 4.26 -0.75 1.69
C ALA A 114 4.97 -1.95 1.03
N LEU A 115 4.36 -2.51 -0.02
CA LEU A 115 4.95 -3.60 -0.80
C LEU A 115 5.92 -3.04 -1.84
N SER A 116 7.13 -3.58 -1.88
CA SER A 116 8.19 -3.16 -2.82
C SER A 116 8.32 -1.64 -2.88
N PHE A 117 8.49 -0.98 -1.72
CA PHE A 117 8.66 0.47 -1.69
C PHE A 117 9.91 0.86 -2.49
N PRO A 118 9.80 1.69 -3.53
CA PRO A 118 10.92 2.00 -4.42
C PRO A 118 11.76 3.13 -3.82
N LEU A 119 12.74 2.80 -2.96
CA LEU A 119 13.57 3.75 -2.23
C LEU A 119 14.28 4.75 -3.14
N HIS A 120 14.68 4.34 -4.34
CA HIS A 120 15.25 5.22 -5.37
C HIS A 120 14.99 4.64 -6.77
N PRO A 121 15.15 5.40 -7.86
CA PRO A 121 15.17 4.82 -9.20
C PRO A 121 16.37 3.87 -9.37
N PRO A 122 16.26 2.81 -10.18
CA PRO A 122 17.35 1.89 -10.42
C PRO A 122 18.63 2.62 -10.86
N GLY A 123 19.76 2.31 -10.20
CA GLY A 123 21.06 2.91 -10.49
C GLY A 123 21.22 4.39 -10.09
N LYS A 124 20.27 4.95 -9.33
CA LYS A 124 20.28 6.36 -8.88
C LYS A 124 20.00 6.49 -7.39
N PRO A 125 20.86 5.93 -6.51
CA PRO A 125 20.64 5.97 -5.06
C PRO A 125 20.62 7.40 -4.50
N GLU A 126 21.27 8.36 -5.15
CA GLU A 126 21.25 9.78 -4.80
C GLU A 126 19.86 10.42 -4.93
N LYS A 127 18.94 9.78 -5.68
CA LYS A 127 17.54 10.21 -5.82
C LYS A 127 16.63 9.45 -4.85
N SER A 128 17.00 9.47 -3.59
CA SER A 128 16.25 8.81 -2.53
C SER A 128 14.82 9.34 -2.42
N ARG A 129 13.90 8.43 -2.11
CA ARG A 129 12.50 8.71 -1.77
C ARG A 129 12.20 8.40 -0.30
N ARG A 130 13.25 8.35 0.52
CA ARG A 130 13.15 8.13 1.95
C ARG A 130 12.19 9.11 2.62
N ASP A 131 12.21 10.37 2.18
CA ASP A 131 11.31 11.40 2.72
C ASP A 131 9.82 11.09 2.46
N GLU A 132 9.49 10.40 1.36
CA GLU A 132 8.12 9.95 1.11
C GLU A 132 7.71 8.82 2.07
N LEU A 133 8.63 7.95 2.46
CA LEU A 133 8.38 6.91 3.46
C LEU A 133 8.18 7.55 4.85
N LEU A 134 9.02 8.51 5.22
CA LEU A 134 8.96 9.22 6.50
C LEU A 134 7.82 10.24 6.59
N ALA A 135 7.16 10.56 5.48
CA ALA A 135 5.98 11.44 5.48
C ALA A 135 4.79 10.87 6.26
N THR A 136 4.85 9.61 6.66
CA THR A 136 3.86 8.97 7.53
C THR A 136 3.87 9.50 8.97
N GLY A 137 4.91 10.23 9.38
CA GLY A 137 5.03 10.74 10.75
C GLY A 137 5.04 9.60 11.78
N ASP A 138 4.15 9.67 12.76
CA ASP A 138 4.04 8.66 13.83
C ASP A 138 3.18 7.43 13.42
N ILE A 139 2.67 7.39 12.18
CA ILE A 139 1.88 6.26 11.69
C ILE A 139 2.81 5.08 11.38
N GLU A 140 2.50 3.93 11.95
CA GLU A 140 3.30 2.72 11.77
C GLU A 140 3.25 2.24 10.31
N VAL A 141 4.43 1.95 9.77
CA VAL A 141 4.59 1.43 8.40
C VAL A 141 5.23 0.05 8.45
N VAL A 142 4.66 -0.88 7.72
CA VAL A 142 5.26 -2.19 7.43
C VAL A 142 5.73 -2.21 6.00
N VAL A 143 7.03 -2.28 5.81
CA VAL A 143 7.65 -2.38 4.50
C VAL A 143 8.00 -3.83 4.20
N ILE A 144 7.65 -4.32 3.02
CA ILE A 144 8.04 -5.65 2.54
C ILE A 144 8.69 -5.50 1.18
N ASN A 145 10.01 -5.73 1.10
CA ASN A 145 10.80 -5.57 -0.11
C ASN A 145 11.54 -6.86 -0.49
N GLY A 146 11.80 -7.01 -1.77
CA GLY A 146 12.71 -8.05 -2.27
C GLY A 146 14.17 -7.68 -1.98
N GLY A 147 14.98 -8.66 -1.51
CA GLY A 147 16.40 -8.43 -1.20
C GLY A 147 17.28 -8.15 -2.42
N SER A 148 16.76 -8.39 -3.63
CA SER A 148 17.43 -8.09 -4.91
C SER A 148 16.70 -6.99 -5.70
N ASP A 149 15.90 -6.16 -5.00
CA ASP A 149 15.15 -5.08 -5.65
C ASP A 149 16.10 -3.97 -6.15
N PRO A 150 16.15 -3.69 -7.45
CA PRO A 150 17.02 -2.65 -8.00
C PRO A 150 16.59 -1.23 -7.59
N PHE A 151 15.38 -1.07 -7.02
CA PHE A 151 14.90 0.19 -6.47
C PHE A 151 15.37 0.42 -5.02
N GLY A 152 16.17 -0.48 -4.46
CA GLY A 152 16.68 -0.41 -3.10
C GLY A 152 15.69 -0.93 -2.04
N VAL A 153 16.23 -1.13 -0.85
CA VAL A 153 15.49 -1.57 0.34
C VAL A 153 15.62 -0.47 1.40
N PRO A 154 14.51 0.00 2.00
CA PRO A 154 14.56 0.94 3.12
C PRO A 154 15.36 0.40 4.31
N ASP A 155 15.95 1.31 5.09
CA ASP A 155 16.60 0.96 6.35
C ASP A 155 15.57 0.47 7.38
N ALA A 156 15.98 -0.47 8.23
CA ALA A 156 15.11 -0.99 9.29
C ALA A 156 14.66 0.10 10.28
N ALA A 157 15.43 1.19 10.41
CA ALA A 157 15.08 2.33 11.25
C ALA A 157 14.02 3.26 10.64
N ASP A 158 13.67 3.10 9.37
CA ASP A 158 12.74 3.99 8.65
C ASP A 158 11.27 3.55 8.71
N ALA A 159 10.98 2.40 9.34
CA ALA A 159 9.63 1.86 9.44
C ALA A 159 9.46 1.04 10.73
N ALA A 160 8.22 0.77 11.12
CA ALA A 160 7.92 -0.08 12.27
C ALA A 160 8.39 -1.53 12.05
N GLU A 161 8.34 -2.00 10.82
CA GLU A 161 8.96 -3.26 10.38
C GLU A 161 9.44 -3.14 8.93
N VAL A 162 10.65 -3.62 8.65
CA VAL A 162 11.15 -3.84 7.29
C VAL A 162 11.42 -5.33 7.11
N ARG A 163 10.58 -5.99 6.35
CA ARG A 163 10.70 -7.40 6.00
C ARG A 163 11.36 -7.53 4.63
N VAL A 164 12.51 -8.17 4.59
CA VAL A 164 13.22 -8.46 3.33
C VAL A 164 12.99 -9.91 2.94
N ILE A 165 12.45 -10.15 1.74
CA ILE A 165 12.31 -11.50 1.19
C ILE A 165 13.55 -11.79 0.31
N PRO A 166 14.43 -12.72 0.70
CA PRO A 166 15.66 -12.99 -0.01
C PRO A 166 15.43 -13.39 -1.46
N LYS A 167 16.33 -12.98 -2.36
CA LYS A 167 16.33 -13.34 -3.80
C LYS A 167 15.09 -12.88 -4.59
N GLN A 168 14.18 -12.12 -3.98
CA GLN A 168 13.09 -11.48 -4.72
C GLN A 168 13.53 -10.12 -5.26
N ALA A 169 13.08 -9.82 -6.46
CA ALA A 169 13.27 -8.51 -7.11
C ALA A 169 12.08 -7.59 -6.80
N HIS A 170 11.94 -6.50 -7.56
CA HIS A 170 10.84 -5.53 -7.39
C HIS A 170 9.44 -6.14 -7.57
N SER A 171 9.31 -7.21 -8.32
CA SER A 171 8.08 -8.00 -8.43
C SER A 171 8.32 -9.34 -7.76
N PHE A 172 7.53 -9.64 -6.75
CA PHE A 172 7.59 -10.93 -6.08
C PHE A 172 7.10 -12.04 -7.01
N ARG A 173 7.81 -13.15 -7.00
CA ARG A 173 7.42 -14.38 -7.70
C ARG A 173 7.08 -15.49 -6.72
N THR A 174 7.52 -15.36 -5.49
CA THR A 174 7.30 -16.30 -4.37
C THR A 174 7.35 -15.52 -3.06
N GLY A 175 7.10 -16.20 -1.92
CA GLY A 175 7.16 -15.59 -0.59
C GLY A 175 5.87 -14.86 -0.20
N PHE A 176 4.76 -15.19 -0.84
CA PHE A 176 3.44 -14.62 -0.51
C PHE A 176 2.97 -15.06 0.88
N ASP A 177 3.38 -16.24 1.31
CA ASP A 177 3.22 -16.75 2.68
C ASP A 177 3.99 -15.89 3.70
N VAL A 178 5.19 -15.43 3.35
CA VAL A 178 5.97 -14.51 4.19
C VAL A 178 5.27 -13.13 4.27
N ILE A 179 4.71 -12.64 3.15
CA ILE A 179 3.90 -11.42 3.14
C ILE A 179 2.73 -11.57 4.10
N ALA A 180 1.93 -12.62 3.94
CA ALA A 180 0.77 -12.90 4.77
C ALA A 180 1.14 -13.00 6.26
N ALA A 181 2.17 -13.78 6.60
CA ALA A 181 2.65 -13.92 7.97
C ALA A 181 3.16 -12.61 8.58
N THR A 182 3.72 -11.72 7.76
CA THR A 182 4.21 -10.42 8.21
C THR A 182 3.05 -9.45 8.49
N VAL A 183 2.04 -9.36 7.63
CA VAL A 183 0.98 -8.35 7.77
C VAL A 183 -0.12 -8.74 8.77
N THR A 184 -0.36 -10.03 8.98
CA THR A 184 -1.44 -10.50 9.85
C THR A 184 -1.39 -9.96 11.29
N PRO A 185 -0.24 -9.95 12.00
CA PRO A 185 -0.18 -9.37 13.35
C PRO A 185 -0.47 -7.87 13.37
N TRP A 186 -0.10 -7.15 12.32
CA TRP A 186 -0.34 -5.73 12.19
C TRP A 186 -1.81 -5.40 12.00
N PHE A 187 -2.55 -6.17 11.22
CA PHE A 187 -4.00 -6.00 11.12
C PHE A 187 -4.69 -6.15 12.47
N ALA A 188 -4.31 -7.17 13.26
CA ALA A 188 -4.84 -7.35 14.61
C ALA A 188 -4.52 -6.17 15.54
N ARG A 189 -3.36 -5.52 15.37
CA ARG A 189 -2.94 -4.34 16.12
C ARG A 189 -3.73 -3.08 15.72
N TRP A 190 -3.94 -2.88 14.42
CA TRP A 190 -4.57 -1.68 13.86
C TRP A 190 -6.11 -1.71 13.88
N ALA A 191 -6.71 -2.85 14.10
CA ALA A 191 -8.15 -3.04 14.24
C ALA A 191 -8.73 -2.49 15.57
N ARG A 192 -7.88 -2.01 16.48
CA ARG A 192 -8.25 -1.57 17.84
C ARG A 192 -8.34 -0.05 17.96
#